data_7a8f4e221a4d53ee7fb21f79e4d1a9ff
#
_entry.id   7a8f4e221a4d53ee7fb21f79e4d1a9ff
#
_cell.length_a   1.000
_cell.length_b   1.000
_cell.length_c   1.000
_cell.angle_alpha   90.00
_cell.angle_beta   90.00
_cell.angle_gamma   90.00
#
_symmetry.space_group_name_H-M   'P 1'
#
loop_
_entity.id
_entity.type
_entity.pdbx_description
1 polymer ?
#
loop_
_entity_poly.entity_id
_entity_poly.type
_entity_poly.pdbx_seq_one_letter_code
_entity_poly.pdbx_strand_id
1 'polypeptide(L)'
;HVVVIKYVPSVDDSKRAMDEYVSEIFMNGRNTISMHNTCEDSLLAAPLILDLCLITELLSRIELKYDDEESFRNFHPCAALLSYLTKSPLVPPGMSVTNALYKQRAMLENVFRAVVGLAPVSHMNLDLLIEQSNQAIYSPK
;
A
#
# COMPACT_ATOMS: atom_id res chain seq x y z
N HIS A 1 2.45 20.05 -17.08
CA HIS A 1 2.77 19.90 -15.67
C HIS A 1 3.83 20.92 -15.28
N VAL A 2 3.49 21.84 -14.40
CA VAL A 2 4.42 22.88 -13.90
C VAL A 2 4.45 22.77 -12.37
N VAL A 3 5.66 22.65 -11.83
CA VAL A 3 5.92 22.67 -10.40
C VAL A 3 6.89 23.80 -10.11
N VAL A 4 6.53 24.68 -9.19
CA VAL A 4 7.41 25.73 -8.69
C VAL A 4 7.65 25.47 -7.21
N ILE A 5 8.91 25.26 -6.86
CA ILE A 5 9.34 25.03 -5.48
C ILE A 5 10.29 26.17 -5.09
N LYS A 6 10.00 26.82 -3.99
CA LYS A 6 10.85 27.86 -3.42
C LYS A 6 11.04 27.59 -1.94
N TYR A 7 12.28 27.52 -1.51
CA TYR A 7 12.63 27.54 -0.10
C TYR A 7 12.53 28.94 0.47
N VAL A 8 11.82 29.11 1.56
CA VAL A 8 11.64 30.36 2.29
C VAL A 8 12.08 30.14 3.72
N PRO A 9 13.20 30.73 4.18
CA PRO A 9 13.78 30.45 5.50
C PRO A 9 12.81 30.68 6.67
N SER A 10 11.93 31.66 6.58
CA SER A 10 10.96 31.96 7.63
C SER A 10 9.81 30.92 7.75
N VAL A 11 9.65 30.08 6.75
CA VAL A 11 8.65 28.98 6.74
C VAL A 11 9.27 27.67 7.24
N ASP A 12 10.60 27.56 7.14
CA ASP A 12 11.39 26.41 7.53
C ASP A 12 10.86 25.10 6.94
N ASP A 13 10.65 24.07 7.74
CA ASP A 13 10.16 22.74 7.30
C ASP A 13 8.65 22.69 7.01
N SER A 14 7.92 23.76 7.30
CA SER A 14 6.47 23.83 7.10
C SER A 14 6.12 24.09 5.65
N LYS A 15 5.90 23.03 4.90
CA LYS A 15 5.45 23.10 3.51
C LYS A 15 4.00 23.55 3.42
N ARG A 16 3.72 24.45 2.50
CA ARG A 16 2.38 24.90 2.16
C ARG A 16 2.07 24.59 0.71
N ALA A 17 0.91 23.99 0.49
CA ALA A 17 0.43 23.65 -0.83
C ALA A 17 -1.04 24.07 -0.98
N MET A 18 -1.38 24.51 -2.17
CA MET A 18 -2.78 24.68 -2.57
C MET A 18 -3.02 23.79 -3.78
N ASP A 19 -3.97 22.90 -3.64
CA ASP A 19 -4.33 21.92 -4.67
C ASP A 19 -5.77 22.17 -5.10
N GLU A 20 -6.00 22.12 -6.40
CA GLU A 20 -7.34 22.18 -6.97
C GLU A 20 -7.57 20.96 -7.85
N TYR A 21 -8.60 20.19 -7.52
CA TYR A 21 -9.03 19.02 -8.25
C TYR A 21 -10.36 19.28 -8.90
N VAL A 22 -10.38 19.30 -10.22
CA VAL A 22 -11.60 19.47 -11.00
C VAL A 22 -11.98 18.14 -11.61
N SER A 23 -13.18 17.65 -11.27
CA SER A 23 -13.75 16.43 -11.81
C SER A 23 -14.95 16.75 -12.66
N GLU A 24 -15.03 16.12 -13.82
CA GLU A 24 -16.21 16.16 -14.68
C GLU A 24 -16.92 14.81 -14.62
N ILE A 25 -18.22 14.85 -14.42
CA ILE A 25 -19.07 13.68 -14.30
C ILE A 25 -20.11 13.64 -15.43
N PHE A 26 -20.90 12.57 -15.44
CA PHE A 26 -21.98 12.39 -16.41
C PHE A 26 -22.85 13.64 -16.57
N MET A 27 -23.24 13.97 -17.81
CA MET A 27 -23.99 15.16 -18.20
C MET A 27 -23.27 16.49 -17.95
N ASN A 28 -21.94 16.50 -18.01
CA ASN A 28 -21.08 17.68 -17.84
C ASN A 28 -21.18 18.34 -16.45
N GLY A 29 -21.68 17.62 -15.45
CA GLY A 29 -21.63 18.08 -14.07
C GLY A 29 -20.17 18.22 -13.63
N ARG A 30 -19.85 19.30 -12.93
CA ARG A 30 -18.50 19.58 -12.42
C ARG A 30 -18.48 19.60 -10.92
N ASN A 31 -17.43 19.03 -10.37
CA ASN A 31 -17.11 19.12 -8.96
C ASN A 31 -15.69 19.65 -8.82
N THR A 32 -15.51 20.65 -7.99
CA THR A 32 -14.19 21.21 -7.68
C THR A 32 -13.93 21.06 -6.19
N ILE A 33 -12.77 20.49 -5.87
CA ILE A 33 -12.25 20.41 -4.51
C ILE A 33 -11.00 21.28 -4.45
N SER A 34 -11.02 22.32 -3.63
CA SER A 34 -9.85 23.14 -3.33
C SER A 34 -9.35 22.81 -1.95
N MET A 35 -8.07 22.45 -1.84
CA MET A 35 -7.43 22.05 -0.59
C MET A 35 -6.22 22.94 -0.30
N HIS A 36 -6.21 23.54 0.86
CA HIS A 36 -5.03 24.21 1.40
C HIS A 36 -4.40 23.31 2.46
N ASN A 37 -3.19 22.86 2.18
CA ASN A 37 -2.44 21.97 3.06
C ASN A 37 -1.22 22.68 3.64
N THR A 38 -1.05 22.58 4.95
CA THR A 38 0.15 23.01 5.65
C THR A 38 0.68 21.82 6.43
N CYS A 39 1.90 21.37 6.16
CA CYS A 39 2.46 20.18 6.79
C CYS A 39 3.97 20.29 6.96
N GLU A 40 4.46 19.62 7.98
CA GLU A 40 5.89 19.41 8.22
C GLU A 40 6.29 18.11 7.54
N ASP A 41 6.59 18.19 6.25
CA ASP A 41 6.83 17.05 5.35
C ASP A 41 7.85 16.05 5.89
N SER A 42 8.98 16.54 6.38
CA SER A 42 10.08 15.70 6.85
C SER A 42 9.66 14.86 8.06
N LEU A 43 8.91 15.47 8.98
CA LEU A 43 8.41 14.79 10.17
C LEU A 43 7.32 13.78 9.85
N LEU A 44 6.49 14.05 8.83
CA LEU A 44 5.48 13.10 8.35
C LEU A 44 6.08 11.95 7.56
N ALA A 45 7.17 12.19 6.82
CA ALA A 45 7.85 11.17 6.04
C ALA A 45 8.76 10.25 6.87
N ALA A 46 9.37 10.76 7.93
CA ALA A 46 10.36 10.02 8.72
C ALA A 46 9.87 8.67 9.24
N PRO A 47 8.68 8.53 9.87
CA PRO A 47 8.18 7.24 10.32
C PRO A 47 7.92 6.27 9.17
N LEU A 48 7.44 6.74 8.02
CA LEU A 48 7.24 5.88 6.86
C LEU A 48 8.56 5.35 6.30
N ILE A 49 9.59 6.17 6.26
CA ILE A 49 10.94 5.75 5.84
C ILE A 49 11.51 4.72 6.81
N LEU A 50 11.34 4.95 8.11
CA LEU A 50 11.77 4.01 9.14
C LEU A 50 11.06 2.67 8.99
N ASP A 51 9.75 2.66 8.80
CA ASP A 51 8.96 1.45 8.58
C ASP A 51 9.43 0.70 7.32
N LEU A 52 9.68 1.40 6.22
CA LEU A 52 10.22 0.80 5.00
C LEU A 52 11.58 0.13 5.23
N CYS A 53 12.45 0.75 6.01
CA CYS A 53 13.76 0.16 6.35
C CYS A 53 13.60 -1.11 7.19
N LEU A 54 12.76 -1.07 8.22
CA LEU A 54 12.50 -2.21 9.10
C LEU A 54 11.82 -3.37 8.35
N ILE A 55 10.84 -3.07 7.52
CA ILE A 55 10.14 -4.06 6.70
C ILE A 55 11.12 -4.70 5.71
N THR A 56 11.95 -3.91 5.05
CA THR A 56 12.94 -4.41 4.10
C THR A 56 13.95 -5.32 4.78
N GLU A 57 14.43 -4.95 5.94
CA GLU A 57 15.36 -5.76 6.74
C GLU A 57 14.71 -7.09 7.14
N LEU A 58 13.49 -7.05 7.65
CA LEU A 58 12.74 -8.25 8.01
C LEU A 58 12.52 -9.18 6.80
N LEU A 59 12.03 -8.64 5.69
CA LEU A 59 11.72 -9.41 4.50
C LEU A 59 12.97 -9.97 3.79
N SER A 60 14.13 -9.36 4.00
CA SER A 60 15.41 -9.89 3.49
C SER A 60 15.85 -11.17 4.19
N ARG A 61 15.34 -11.45 5.38
CA ARG A 61 15.62 -12.66 6.16
C ARG A 61 14.60 -13.77 5.99
N ILE A 62 13.49 -13.48 5.28
CA ILE A 62 12.45 -14.48 5.03
C ILE A 62 12.84 -15.35 3.86
N GLU A 63 12.71 -16.63 4.05
CA GLU A 63 12.86 -17.64 3.02
C GLU A 63 11.53 -18.37 2.81
N LEU A 64 11.27 -18.76 1.58
CA LEU A 64 10.09 -19.52 1.18
C LEU A 64 10.49 -20.87 0.64
N LYS A 65 9.65 -21.86 0.93
CA LYS A 65 9.70 -23.17 0.29
C LYS A 65 8.28 -23.57 -0.09
N TYR A 66 8.07 -23.91 -1.34
CA TYR A 66 6.83 -24.55 -1.77
C TYR A 66 6.90 -26.06 -1.55
N ASP A 67 5.74 -26.72 -1.50
CA ASP A 67 5.64 -28.14 -1.20
C ASP A 67 6.38 -29.04 -2.22
N ASP A 68 6.53 -28.56 -3.46
CA ASP A 68 7.18 -29.21 -4.57
C ASP A 68 8.69 -28.84 -4.70
N GLU A 69 9.21 -27.99 -3.86
CA GLU A 69 10.62 -27.55 -3.86
C GLU A 69 11.44 -28.33 -2.81
N GLU A 70 12.69 -28.65 -3.15
CA GLU A 70 13.63 -29.32 -2.22
C GLU A 70 14.31 -28.34 -1.25
N SER A 71 14.50 -27.08 -1.66
CA SER A 71 15.26 -26.08 -0.91
C SER A 71 14.46 -24.79 -0.68
N PHE A 72 14.81 -24.08 0.38
CA PHE A 72 14.34 -22.73 0.61
C PHE A 72 14.97 -21.74 -0.37
N ARG A 73 14.22 -20.73 -0.74
CA ARG A 73 14.68 -19.60 -1.56
C ARG A 73 14.31 -18.28 -0.92
N ASN A 74 15.05 -17.25 -1.22
CA ASN A 74 14.74 -15.90 -0.75
C ASN A 74 13.34 -15.46 -1.18
N PHE A 75 12.66 -14.74 -0.31
CA PHE A 75 11.30 -14.25 -0.56
C PHE A 75 11.23 -13.39 -1.82
N HIS A 76 11.87 -12.23 -1.78
CA HIS A 76 11.99 -11.32 -2.92
C HIS A 76 13.22 -10.43 -2.79
N PRO A 77 13.77 -9.91 -3.91
CA PRO A 77 14.79 -8.87 -3.83
C PRO A 77 14.25 -7.62 -3.11
N CYS A 78 15.07 -7.03 -2.24
CA CYS A 78 14.71 -5.80 -1.52
C CYS A 78 14.19 -4.69 -2.45
N ALA A 79 14.79 -4.53 -3.62
CA ALA A 79 14.36 -3.53 -4.60
C ALA A 79 12.93 -3.78 -5.12
N ALA A 80 12.50 -5.03 -5.27
CA ALA A 80 11.15 -5.37 -5.70
C ALA A 80 10.11 -5.03 -4.62
N LEU A 81 10.43 -5.29 -3.36
CA LEU A 81 9.56 -4.95 -2.22
C LEU A 81 9.42 -3.45 -2.03
N LEU A 82 10.54 -2.73 -2.06
CA LEU A 82 10.54 -1.28 -1.95
C LEU A 82 9.77 -0.63 -3.10
N SER A 83 9.98 -1.09 -4.34
CA SER A 83 9.25 -0.55 -5.49
C SER A 83 7.75 -0.85 -5.45
N TYR A 84 7.32 -1.98 -4.87
CA TYR A 84 5.90 -2.27 -4.66
C TYR A 84 5.23 -1.27 -3.71
N LEU A 85 5.95 -0.79 -2.71
CA LEU A 85 5.44 0.15 -1.69
C LEU A 85 5.56 1.62 -2.12
N THR A 86 6.14 1.90 -3.27
CA THR A 86 6.28 3.26 -3.79
C THR A 86 5.04 3.72 -4.56
N LYS A 87 4.96 5.01 -4.83
CA LYS A 87 3.85 5.62 -5.59
C LYS A 87 3.73 5.10 -7.02
N SER A 88 4.84 4.67 -7.61
CA SER A 88 4.87 4.12 -8.96
C SER A 88 5.66 2.80 -8.95
N PRO A 89 5.03 1.71 -8.51
CA PRO A 89 5.69 0.41 -8.42
C PRO A 89 6.09 -0.09 -9.81
N LEU A 90 7.18 -0.86 -9.85
CA LEU A 90 7.60 -1.55 -11.04
C LEU A 90 6.58 -2.62 -11.42
N VAL A 91 6.24 -2.67 -12.71
CA VAL A 91 5.33 -3.67 -13.26
C VAL A 91 5.96 -4.31 -14.50
N PRO A 92 5.58 -5.55 -14.84
CA PRO A 92 6.00 -6.18 -16.08
C PRO A 92 5.62 -5.33 -17.31
N PRO A 93 6.38 -5.41 -18.41
CA PRO A 93 6.06 -4.70 -19.65
C PRO A 93 4.63 -5.00 -20.13
N GLY A 94 3.88 -3.97 -20.48
CA GLY A 94 2.50 -4.07 -20.95
C GLY A 94 1.43 -4.09 -19.86
N MET A 95 1.81 -4.12 -18.58
CA MET A 95 0.86 -4.00 -17.49
C MET A 95 0.71 -2.54 -17.01
N SER A 96 -0.49 -2.20 -16.56
CA SER A 96 -0.74 -0.89 -15.96
C SER A 96 -0.16 -0.82 -14.55
N VAL A 97 0.41 0.32 -14.21
CA VAL A 97 0.81 0.63 -12.83
C VAL A 97 -0.44 0.76 -11.97
N THR A 98 -0.49 0.00 -10.88
CA THR A 98 -1.55 0.12 -9.89
C THR A 98 -1.01 0.87 -8.67
N ASN A 99 -1.54 2.07 -8.44
CA ASN A 99 -1.29 2.83 -7.24
C ASN A 99 -2.55 2.76 -6.37
N ALA A 100 -2.55 1.84 -5.43
CA ALA A 100 -3.70 1.58 -4.57
C ALA A 100 -3.22 1.28 -3.14
N LEU A 101 -3.09 2.33 -2.34
CA LEU A 101 -2.55 2.25 -0.97
C LEU A 101 -3.20 1.17 -0.12
N TYR A 102 -4.53 1.05 -0.17
CA TYR A 102 -5.25 0.04 0.60
C TYR A 102 -4.90 -1.39 0.19
N LYS A 103 -4.72 -1.64 -1.10
CA LYS A 103 -4.31 -2.96 -1.60
C LYS A 103 -2.86 -3.28 -1.24
N GLN A 104 -1.98 -2.30 -1.35
CA GLN A 104 -0.57 -2.44 -0.97
C GLN A 104 -0.44 -2.74 0.53
N ARG A 105 -1.18 -2.01 1.37
CA ARG A 105 -1.24 -2.27 2.82
C ARG A 105 -1.80 -3.65 3.14
N ALA A 106 -2.90 -4.04 2.50
CA ALA A 106 -3.51 -5.35 2.71
C ALA A 106 -2.56 -6.50 2.35
N MET A 107 -1.82 -6.36 1.25
CA MET A 107 -0.79 -7.34 0.87
C MET A 107 0.29 -7.46 1.94
N LEU A 108 0.82 -6.34 2.41
CA LEU A 108 1.85 -6.33 3.45
C LEU A 108 1.36 -6.96 4.75
N GLU A 109 0.15 -6.65 5.17
CA GLU A 109 -0.50 -7.26 6.32
C GLU A 109 -0.62 -8.78 6.16
N ASN A 110 -1.03 -9.26 4.98
CA ASN A 110 -1.13 -10.69 4.70
C ASN A 110 0.23 -11.38 4.65
N VAL A 111 1.28 -10.71 4.22
CA VAL A 111 2.66 -11.25 4.32
C VAL A 111 3.04 -11.45 5.79
N PHE A 112 2.80 -10.48 6.66
CA PHE A 112 3.08 -10.64 8.09
C PHE A 112 2.22 -11.72 8.74
N ARG A 113 0.96 -11.83 8.37
CA ARG A 113 0.08 -12.89 8.84
C ARG A 113 0.60 -14.28 8.43
N ALA A 114 1.06 -14.43 7.19
CA ALA A 114 1.66 -15.67 6.71
C ALA A 114 2.92 -16.04 7.50
N VAL A 115 3.79 -15.09 7.80
CA VAL A 115 5.02 -15.31 8.60
C VAL A 115 4.72 -15.89 9.99
N VAL A 116 3.61 -15.50 10.58
CA VAL A 116 3.19 -16.00 11.92
C VAL A 116 2.13 -17.11 11.85
N GLY A 117 1.89 -17.67 10.67
CA GLY A 117 0.96 -18.79 10.47
C GLY A 117 -0.52 -18.45 10.61
N LEU A 118 -0.90 -17.19 10.41
CA LEU A 118 -2.28 -16.74 10.43
C LEU A 118 -2.89 -16.76 9.03
N ALA A 119 -4.18 -17.07 8.94
CA ALA A 119 -4.92 -17.02 7.69
C ALA A 119 -4.93 -15.59 7.10
N PRO A 120 -4.92 -15.44 5.76
CA PRO A 120 -5.03 -14.14 5.13
C PRO A 120 -6.35 -13.46 5.47
N VAL A 121 -6.35 -12.13 5.45
CA VAL A 121 -7.55 -11.31 5.65
C VAL A 121 -7.96 -10.72 4.32
N SER A 122 -9.22 -10.92 3.94
CA SER A 122 -9.89 -10.17 2.90
C SER A 122 -10.61 -8.98 3.53
N HIS A 123 -10.24 -7.78 3.18
CA HIS A 123 -10.90 -6.58 3.72
C HIS A 123 -12.37 -6.44 3.26
N MET A 124 -12.79 -7.24 2.30
CA MET A 124 -14.19 -7.28 1.85
C MET A 124 -15.07 -8.09 2.79
N ASN A 125 -14.52 -9.04 3.55
CA ASN A 125 -15.19 -9.93 4.51
C ASN A 125 -16.37 -10.75 3.97
N LEU A 126 -16.77 -10.53 2.73
CA LEU A 126 -17.96 -11.16 2.14
C LEU A 126 -17.79 -12.68 2.02
N ASP A 127 -16.63 -13.11 1.54
CA ASP A 127 -16.33 -14.53 1.35
C ASP A 127 -16.34 -15.29 2.68
N LEU A 128 -15.74 -14.69 3.71
CA LEU A 128 -15.71 -15.29 5.06
C LEU A 128 -17.11 -15.37 5.69
N LEU A 129 -17.97 -14.38 5.44
CA LEU A 129 -19.35 -14.40 5.94
C LEU A 129 -20.20 -15.45 5.24
N ILE A 130 -19.99 -15.69 3.95
CA ILE A 130 -20.68 -16.74 3.20
C ILE A 130 -20.24 -18.13 3.68
N GLU A 131 -18.96 -18.37 3.90
CA GLU A 131 -18.45 -19.64 4.41
C GLU A 131 -18.96 -19.94 5.81
N GLN A 132 -18.94 -18.97 6.72
CA GLN A 132 -19.47 -19.11 8.07
C GLN A 132 -20.99 -19.39 8.06
N SER A 133 -21.74 -18.74 7.19
CA SER A 133 -23.17 -18.96 7.02
C SER A 133 -23.46 -20.39 6.54
N ASN A 134 -22.69 -20.87 5.58
CA ASN A 134 -22.83 -22.23 5.05
C ASN A 134 -22.50 -23.30 6.11
N GLN A 135 -21.44 -23.08 6.92
CA GLN A 135 -21.11 -23.98 8.03
C GLN A 135 -22.22 -24.03 9.08
N ALA A 136 -22.84 -22.89 9.40
CA ALA A 136 -23.95 -22.82 10.35
C ALA A 136 -25.23 -23.53 9.83
N ILE A 137 -25.47 -23.52 8.51
CA ILE A 137 -26.61 -24.16 7.87
C ILE A 137 -26.45 -25.69 7.79
N TYR A 138 -25.21 -26.15 7.58
CA TYR A 138 -24.91 -27.57 7.38
C TYR A 138 -24.37 -28.30 8.63
N SER A 139 -24.29 -27.65 9.79
CA SER A 139 -23.97 -28.35 11.04
C SER A 139 -25.14 -29.20 11.47
N PRO A 140 -25.03 -30.52 11.45
CA PRO A 140 -26.10 -31.38 12.02
C PRO A 140 -26.18 -31.10 13.53
N LYS A 141 -27.40 -30.86 14.00
CA LYS A 141 -27.71 -30.77 15.42
C LYS A 141 -27.57 -32.13 16.09
#